data_bbd5ed49f8384d12e5ed842acddbb365
#
_entry.id   bbd5ed49f8384d12e5ed842acddbb365
#
_cell.length_a   1.000
_cell.length_b   1.000
_cell.length_c   1.000
_cell.angle_alpha   90.00
_cell.angle_beta   90.00
_cell.angle_gamma   90.00
#
_symmetry.space_group_name_H-M   'P 1'
#
loop_
_entity.id
_entity.type
_entity.pdbx_description
1 polymer ?
#
loop_
_entity_poly.entity_id
_entity_poly.type
_entity_poly.pdbx_seq_one_letter_code
_entity_poly.pdbx_strand_id
1 'polypeptide(L)' 'GSAQGLIINGEPHFHLTVSDSEKTYTGHMEPGCEVQYLAELAILELPELNIKRAIDEFGISYITSADV' A
#
# COMPACT_ATOMS: atom_id res chain seq x y z
N GLY A 1 10.88 6.58 -8.18
CA GLY A 1 9.56 6.01 -8.23
C GLY A 1 8.59 6.63 -7.26
N SER A 2 7.42 6.09 -7.21
CA SER A 2 6.37 6.54 -6.30
C SER A 2 5.63 5.36 -5.69
N ALA A 3 4.96 5.60 -4.58
CA ALA A 3 4.14 4.60 -3.91
C ALA A 3 2.86 5.26 -3.41
N GLN A 4 1.77 4.50 -3.37
CA GLN A 4 0.49 4.92 -2.83
C GLN A 4 -0.16 3.74 -2.13
N GLY A 5 -0.87 4.02 -1.06
CA GLY A 5 -1.55 2.95 -0.36
C GLY A 5 -2.18 3.37 0.95
N LEU A 6 -2.53 2.36 1.72
CA LEU A 6 -3.20 2.49 3.01
C LEU A 6 -2.46 1.67 4.05
N ILE A 7 -2.58 2.10 5.30
CA ILE A 7 -2.20 1.30 6.46
C ILE A 7 -3.47 1.10 7.28
N ILE A 8 -3.91 -0.15 7.39
CA ILE A 8 -5.14 -0.51 8.10
C ILE A 8 -4.79 -1.54 9.16
N ASN A 9 -5.09 -1.22 10.41
CA ASN A 9 -4.77 -2.09 11.55
C ASN A 9 -3.29 -2.46 11.63
N GLY A 10 -2.41 -1.51 11.29
CA GLY A 10 -0.97 -1.73 11.31
C GLY A 10 -0.42 -2.47 10.11
N GLU A 11 -1.25 -2.89 9.17
CA GLU A 11 -0.82 -3.57 7.96
C GLU A 11 -0.74 -2.62 6.77
N PRO A 12 0.44 -2.42 6.20
CA PRO A 12 0.58 -1.60 5.01
C PRO A 12 0.15 -2.36 3.75
N HIS A 13 -0.44 -1.63 2.83
CA HIS A 13 -0.84 -2.16 1.54
C HIS A 13 -0.55 -1.09 0.50
N PHE A 14 0.56 -1.22 -0.21
CA PHE A 14 1.04 -0.20 -1.13
C PHE A 14 1.24 -0.74 -2.52
N HIS A 15 0.98 0.13 -3.49
CA HIS A 15 1.38 -0.05 -4.88
C HIS A 15 2.60 0.81 -5.17
N LEU A 16 3.55 0.24 -5.88
CA LEU A 16 4.77 0.92 -6.30
C LEU A 16 4.76 1.15 -7.80
N THR A 17 5.32 2.27 -8.20
CA THR A 17 5.74 2.51 -9.57
C THR A 17 7.22 2.86 -9.53
N VAL A 18 8.04 2.01 -10.10
CA VAL A 18 9.50 2.18 -10.12
C VAL A 18 10.02 1.95 -11.53
N SER A 19 11.15 2.55 -11.83
CA SER A 19 11.74 2.41 -13.15
C SER A 19 13.27 2.28 -13.05
N ASP A 20 13.81 1.56 -14.01
CA ASP A 20 15.25 1.56 -14.27
C ASP A 20 15.52 2.28 -15.60
N SER A 21 16.72 2.10 -16.16
CA SER A 21 17.07 2.75 -17.42
C SER A 21 16.31 2.22 -18.65
N GLU A 22 15.61 1.12 -18.50
CA GLU A 22 14.95 0.44 -19.63
C GLU A 22 13.43 0.30 -19.48
N LYS A 23 12.95 0.07 -18.26
CA LYS A 23 11.55 -0.30 -18.00
C LYS A 23 10.97 0.39 -16.80
N THR A 24 9.65 0.48 -16.79
CA THR A 24 8.85 0.88 -15.64
C THR A 24 8.07 -0.33 -15.13
N TYR A 25 8.07 -0.51 -13.83
CA TYR A 25 7.38 -1.61 -13.16
C TYR A 25 6.34 -1.05 -12.21
N THR A 26 5.18 -1.70 -12.15
CA THR A 26 4.15 -1.39 -11.16
C THR A 26 3.70 -2.67 -10.48
N GLY A 27 3.32 -2.56 -9.22
CA GLY A 27 2.82 -3.71 -8.49
C GLY A 27 2.76 -3.46 -7.00
N HIS A 28 2.44 -4.49 -6.26
CA HIS A 28 2.40 -4.45 -4.80
C HIS A 28 3.81 -4.39 -4.22
N MET A 29 3.93 -3.63 -3.13
CA MET A 29 5.14 -3.66 -2.32
C MET A 29 5.07 -4.85 -1.38
N GLU A 30 6.05 -5.72 -1.47
CA GLU A 30 6.17 -6.89 -0.60
C GLU A 30 7.20 -6.65 0.50
N PRO A 31 7.13 -7.40 1.61
CA PRO A 31 8.16 -7.34 2.64
C PRO A 31 9.56 -7.62 2.06
N GLY A 32 10.55 -6.88 2.53
CA GLY A 32 11.92 -7.03 2.05
C GLY A 32 12.35 -6.02 1.01
N CYS A 33 11.46 -5.14 0.57
CA CYS A 33 11.85 -4.02 -0.29
C CYS A 33 12.77 -3.06 0.47
N GLU A 34 13.82 -2.61 -0.19
CA GLU A 34 14.78 -1.69 0.39
C GLU A 34 14.91 -0.43 -0.45
N VAL A 35 15.13 0.69 0.23
CA VAL A 35 15.37 1.98 -0.42
C VAL A 35 16.84 2.11 -0.71
N GLN A 36 17.18 2.36 -1.97
CA GLN A 36 18.58 2.50 -2.37
C GLN A 36 19.17 3.84 -1.93
N TYR A 37 18.42 4.93 -2.06
CA TYR A 37 18.93 6.27 -1.74
C TYR A 37 18.09 7.00 -0.72
N LEU A 38 16.85 7.33 -1.05
CA LEU A 38 15.99 8.20 -0.26
C LEU A 38 14.53 7.85 -0.47
N ALA A 39 13.75 7.86 0.61
CA ALA A 39 12.29 7.82 0.55
C ALA A 39 11.73 8.97 1.37
N GLU A 40 10.70 9.62 0.83
CA GLU A 40 9.95 10.65 1.51
C GLU A 40 8.49 10.20 1.59
N LEU A 41 7.90 10.31 2.79
CA LEU A 41 6.55 9.84 3.06
C LEU A 41 5.68 10.95 3.60
N ALA A 42 4.41 10.94 3.18
CA ALA A 42 3.36 11.71 3.82
C ALA A 42 2.24 10.75 4.21
N ILE A 43 1.80 10.85 5.46
CA ILE A 43 0.76 9.97 5.99
C ILE A 43 -0.36 10.83 6.56
N LEU A 44 -1.59 10.58 6.11
CA LEU A 44 -2.79 11.17 6.66
C LEU A 44 -3.47 10.15 7.57
N GLU A 45 -3.59 10.48 8.84
CA GLU A 45 -4.31 9.63 9.79
C GLU A 45 -5.81 9.91 9.74
N LEU A 46 -6.59 8.84 9.81
CA LEU A 46 -8.05 8.90 9.85
C LEU A 46 -8.53 8.10 11.07
N PRO A 47 -8.29 8.62 12.30
CA PRO A 47 -8.52 7.84 13.52
C PRO A 47 -10.01 7.55 13.79
N GLU A 48 -10.91 8.32 13.20
CA GLU A 48 -12.34 8.14 13.36
C GLU A 48 -12.95 7.12 12.40
N LEU A 49 -12.19 6.69 11.41
CA LEU A 49 -12.65 5.67 10.48
C LEU A 49 -12.37 4.27 11.02
N ASN A 50 -13.39 3.46 10.96
CA ASN A 50 -13.29 2.03 11.23
C ASN A 50 -13.38 1.28 9.91
N ILE A 51 -12.23 0.87 9.39
CA ILE A 51 -12.13 0.23 8.08
C ILE A 51 -11.92 -1.27 8.29
N LYS A 52 -12.72 -2.07 7.60
CA LYS A 52 -12.64 -3.52 7.63
C LYS A 52 -12.27 -4.04 6.26
N ARG A 53 -11.49 -5.10 6.25
CA ARG A 53 -11.06 -5.79 5.04
C ARG A 53 -11.40 -7.27 5.12
N ALA A 54 -11.57 -7.88 3.97
CA ALA A 54 -11.75 -9.32 3.84
C ALA A 54 -10.92 -9.82 2.66
N ILE A 55 -10.79 -11.12 2.55
CA ILE A 55 -10.09 -11.77 1.46
C ILE A 55 -11.12 -12.51 0.62
N ASP A 56 -11.12 -12.30 -0.69
CA ASP A 56 -12.04 -12.97 -1.59
C ASP A 56 -11.59 -14.40 -1.92
N GLU A 57 -12.35 -15.06 -2.79
CA GLU A 57 -12.07 -16.44 -3.21
C GLU A 57 -10.76 -16.59 -3.99
N PHE A 58 -10.21 -15.50 -4.51
CA PHE A 58 -8.96 -15.50 -5.24
C PHE A 58 -7.76 -15.10 -4.37
N GLY A 59 -7.97 -14.90 -3.07
CA GLY A 59 -6.92 -14.46 -2.15
C GLY A 59 -6.64 -12.97 -2.18
N ILE A 60 -7.52 -12.17 -2.78
CA ILE A 60 -7.36 -10.72 -2.90
C ILE A 60 -8.03 -10.02 -1.72
N SER A 61 -7.27 -9.17 -1.03
CA SER A 61 -7.77 -8.37 0.07
C SER A 61 -8.52 -7.14 -0.44
N TYR A 62 -9.70 -6.86 0.12
CA TYR A 62 -10.50 -5.71 -0.25
C TYR A 62 -11.19 -5.10 0.97
N ILE A 63 -11.60 -3.85 0.83
CA ILE A 63 -12.32 -3.14 1.90
C ILE A 63 -13.78 -3.52 1.85
N THR A 64 -14.31 -4.03 2.96
CA THR A 64 -15.72 -4.42 3.07
C THR A 64 -16.58 -3.30 3.62
N SER A 65 -16.03 -2.47 4.50
CA SER A 65 -16.74 -1.35 5.09
C SER A 65 -15.79 -0.30 5.60
N ALA A 66 -16.26 0.94 5.69
CA ALA A 66 -15.56 2.05 6.29
C ALA A 66 -16.60 2.90 7.04
N ASP A 67 -16.55 2.87 8.37
CA ASP A 67 -17.47 3.58 9.25
C ASP A 67 -16.76 4.70 10.01
N VAL A 68 -17.49 5.74 10.32
CA VAL A 68 -17.00 6.86 11.13
C VAL A 68 -17.47 6.72 12.56
#